data_195f1bc131c5da9a5b38730310faacff
#
_entry.id   195f1bc131c5da9a5b38730310faacff
#
_cell.length_a   1.000
_cell.length_b   1.000
_cell.length_c   1.000
_cell.angle_alpha   90.00
_cell.angle_beta   90.00
_cell.angle_gamma   90.00
#
_symmetry.space_group_name_H-M   'P 1'
#
loop_
_entity.id
_entity.type
_entity.pdbx_description
1 polymer ?
#
loop_
_entity_poly.entity_id
_entity_poly.type
_entity_poly.pdbx_seq_one_letter_code
_entity_poly.pdbx_strand_id
1 'polypeptide(L)'
;MLTNLAKQLRADLDHAGYYPDVVAGAIDLALADEPVTSFLVHPETTFDETEVFRHLTALVLTPTRLVVAHVDDAPGPDGRPSALATTDSVALREVRSVSLTHGVSEPARSRGMQVQELTVAVSWGTGISVELGVGILCY
;
A
#
# COMPACT_ATOMS: atom_id res chain seq x y z
N MET A 1 -14.77 -5.00 18.41
CA MET A 1 -15.65 -4.93 17.23
C MET A 1 -14.90 -4.29 16.07
N LEU A 2 -14.83 -5.01 14.94
CA LEU A 2 -14.16 -4.48 13.76
C LEU A 2 -14.97 -3.29 13.20
N THR A 3 -14.28 -2.20 12.93
CA THR A 3 -14.89 -1.05 12.26
C THR A 3 -15.21 -1.42 10.81
N ASN A 4 -16.08 -0.64 10.18
CA ASN A 4 -16.41 -0.83 8.77
C ASN A 4 -15.16 -0.72 7.88
N LEU A 5 -14.25 0.20 8.21
CA LEU A 5 -12.99 0.38 7.47
C LEU A 5 -12.04 -0.82 7.63
N ALA A 6 -11.99 -1.41 8.82
CA ALA A 6 -11.18 -2.62 9.02
C ALA A 6 -11.68 -3.78 8.16
N LYS A 7 -13.00 -3.92 8.03
CA LYS A 7 -13.61 -4.92 7.16
C LYS A 7 -13.33 -4.65 5.69
N GLN A 8 -13.39 -3.39 5.27
CA GLN A 8 -13.07 -3.00 3.90
C GLN A 8 -11.59 -3.25 3.58
N LEU A 9 -10.69 -2.94 4.51
CA LEU A 9 -9.27 -3.24 4.36
C LEU A 9 -9.06 -4.74 4.16
N ARG A 10 -9.69 -5.57 5.00
CA ARG A 10 -9.59 -7.03 4.85
C ARG A 10 -10.12 -7.49 3.50
N ALA A 11 -11.24 -6.94 3.05
CA ALA A 11 -11.81 -7.27 1.75
C ALA A 11 -10.86 -6.92 0.60
N ASP A 12 -10.20 -5.77 0.68
CA ASP A 12 -9.22 -5.37 -0.33
C ASP A 12 -8.00 -6.28 -0.34
N LEU A 13 -7.53 -6.70 0.83
CA LEU A 13 -6.42 -7.66 0.93
C LEU A 13 -6.81 -9.02 0.33
N ASP A 14 -8.01 -9.50 0.62
CA ASP A 14 -8.51 -10.75 0.05
C ASP A 14 -8.63 -10.64 -1.47
N HIS A 15 -9.10 -9.50 -1.97
CA HIS A 15 -9.23 -9.26 -3.41
C HIS A 15 -7.88 -9.20 -4.11
N ALA A 16 -6.87 -8.62 -3.47
CA ALA A 16 -5.51 -8.60 -4.01
C ALA A 16 -4.93 -10.02 -4.13
N GLY A 17 -5.36 -10.93 -3.27
CA GLY A 17 -5.04 -12.35 -3.40
C GLY A 17 -3.59 -12.71 -3.10
N TYR A 18 -2.82 -11.82 -2.48
CA TYR A 18 -1.43 -12.03 -2.17
C TYR A 18 -1.24 -12.26 -0.68
N TYR A 19 -1.29 -13.52 -0.27
CA TYR A 19 -1.14 -13.95 1.13
C TYR A 19 -1.94 -13.07 2.11
N PRO A 20 -3.26 -12.94 1.91
CA PRO A 20 -4.06 -11.98 2.69
C PRO A 20 -4.00 -12.20 4.20
N ASP A 21 -3.91 -13.45 4.66
CA ASP A 21 -3.82 -13.73 6.08
C ASP A 21 -2.49 -13.25 6.68
N VAL A 22 -1.40 -13.40 5.94
CA VAL A 22 -0.08 -12.93 6.37
C VAL A 22 -0.07 -11.41 6.46
N VAL A 23 -0.57 -10.74 5.43
CA VAL A 23 -0.61 -9.28 5.38
C VAL A 23 -1.51 -8.72 6.47
N ALA A 24 -2.72 -9.27 6.62
CA ALA A 24 -3.65 -8.82 7.65
C ALA A 24 -3.07 -9.05 9.06
N GLY A 25 -2.42 -10.18 9.28
CA GLY A 25 -1.78 -10.46 10.57
C GLY A 25 -0.67 -9.48 10.89
N ALA A 26 0.18 -9.15 9.91
CA ALA A 26 1.25 -8.18 10.09
C ALA A 26 0.70 -6.78 10.39
N ILE A 27 -0.34 -6.37 9.67
CA ILE A 27 -0.98 -5.07 9.90
C ILE A 27 -1.63 -5.03 11.29
N ASP A 28 -2.35 -6.07 11.68
CA ASP A 28 -3.02 -6.12 12.99
C ASP A 28 -2.04 -5.97 14.13
N LEU A 29 -0.89 -6.62 14.05
CA LEU A 29 0.17 -6.47 15.05
C LEU A 29 0.67 -5.02 15.12
N ALA A 30 0.86 -4.40 13.97
CA ALA A 30 1.35 -3.01 13.90
C ALA A 30 0.30 -2.01 14.38
N LEU A 31 -1.00 -2.28 14.17
CA LEU A 31 -2.08 -1.41 14.61
C LEU A 31 -2.19 -1.32 16.14
N ALA A 32 -1.83 -2.39 16.85
CA ALA A 32 -1.86 -2.41 18.32
C ALA A 32 -3.19 -1.91 18.89
N ASP A 33 -4.29 -2.46 18.38
CA ASP A 33 -5.68 -2.16 18.76
C ASP A 33 -6.19 -0.76 18.38
N GLU A 34 -5.40 0.06 17.68
CA GLU A 34 -5.91 1.32 17.18
C GLU A 34 -6.86 1.09 15.99
N PRO A 35 -7.91 1.90 15.88
CA PRO A 35 -8.84 1.75 14.75
C PRO A 35 -8.24 2.27 13.44
N VAL A 36 -8.67 1.67 12.33
CA VAL A 36 -8.32 2.13 10.99
C VAL A 36 -9.18 3.34 10.64
N THR A 37 -8.55 4.46 10.31
CA THR A 37 -9.24 5.68 9.89
C THR A 37 -9.22 5.87 8.37
N SER A 38 -8.24 5.32 7.69
CA SER A 38 -8.14 5.31 6.24
C SER A 38 -7.12 4.27 5.80
N PHE A 39 -7.20 3.80 4.58
CA PHE A 39 -6.22 2.84 4.07
C PHE A 39 -6.12 2.90 2.56
N LEU A 40 -5.02 2.35 2.04
CA LEU A 40 -4.78 2.14 0.62
C LEU A 40 -4.04 0.81 0.47
N VAL A 41 -4.51 -0.06 -0.41
CA VAL A 41 -3.85 -1.33 -0.74
C VAL A 41 -3.40 -1.28 -2.19
N HIS A 42 -2.13 -1.51 -2.42
CA HIS A 42 -1.53 -1.47 -3.75
C HIS A 42 -0.75 -2.76 -4.04
N PRO A 43 -1.35 -3.70 -4.77
CA PRO A 43 -0.62 -4.88 -5.25
C PRO A 43 0.17 -4.52 -6.51
N GLU A 44 1.33 -5.12 -6.66
CA GLU A 44 2.18 -4.93 -7.81
C GLU A 44 2.82 -6.25 -8.22
N THR A 45 2.93 -6.49 -9.51
CA THR A 45 3.59 -7.67 -10.04
C THR A 45 4.70 -7.22 -10.97
N THR A 46 5.91 -7.68 -10.70
CA THR A 46 7.06 -7.44 -11.58
C THR A 46 7.45 -8.74 -12.27
N PHE A 47 7.85 -8.61 -13.52
CA PHE A 47 8.25 -9.74 -14.34
C PHE A 47 9.74 -9.64 -14.66
N ASP A 48 10.47 -10.70 -14.35
CA ASP A 48 11.82 -10.91 -14.83
C ASP A 48 11.74 -11.92 -15.99
N GLU A 49 12.81 -12.13 -16.73
CA GLU A 49 12.85 -13.05 -17.88
C GLU A 49 12.44 -14.48 -17.53
N THR A 50 12.62 -14.88 -16.28
CA THR A 50 12.38 -16.26 -15.82
C THR A 50 11.39 -16.34 -14.66
N GLU A 51 11.07 -15.24 -13.97
CA GLU A 51 10.29 -15.29 -12.74
C GLU A 51 9.29 -14.16 -12.64
N VAL A 52 8.23 -14.42 -11.88
CA VAL A 52 7.21 -13.42 -11.55
C VAL A 52 7.34 -13.13 -10.06
N PHE A 53 7.54 -11.87 -9.72
CA PHE A 53 7.60 -11.42 -8.32
C PHE A 53 6.40 -10.58 -8.01
N ARG A 54 5.75 -10.89 -6.90
CA ARG A 54 4.59 -10.16 -6.43
C ARG A 54 4.98 -9.34 -5.21
N HIS A 55 4.46 -8.13 -5.17
CA HIS A 55 4.66 -7.20 -4.07
C HIS A 55 3.32 -6.65 -3.67
N LEU A 56 3.17 -6.33 -2.41
CA LEU A 56 1.99 -5.63 -1.94
C LEU A 56 2.44 -4.57 -0.95
N THR A 57 1.94 -3.36 -1.12
CA THR A 57 2.13 -2.28 -0.16
C THR A 57 0.77 -1.83 0.34
N ALA A 58 0.63 -1.70 1.64
CA ALA A 58 -0.57 -1.14 2.23
C ALA A 58 -0.18 0.05 3.11
N LEU A 59 -0.92 1.13 2.98
CA LEU A 59 -0.83 2.28 3.85
C LEU A 59 -2.08 2.27 4.73
N VAL A 60 -1.90 2.30 6.04
CA VAL A 60 -3.02 2.27 6.97
C VAL A 60 -2.86 3.40 7.97
N LEU A 61 -3.86 4.27 8.03
CA LEU A 61 -3.90 5.36 8.99
C LEU A 61 -4.70 4.97 10.21
N THR A 62 -4.16 5.36 11.35
CA THR A 62 -4.85 5.33 12.64
C THR A 62 -4.96 6.77 13.15
N PRO A 63 -5.62 7.03 14.28
CA PRO A 63 -5.62 8.39 14.85
C PRO A 63 -4.24 8.95 15.18
N THR A 64 -3.23 8.11 15.40
CA THR A 64 -1.91 8.56 15.84
C THR A 64 -0.75 8.18 14.93
N ARG A 65 -0.96 7.23 14.01
CA ARG A 65 0.14 6.66 13.24
C ARG A 65 -0.23 6.40 11.79
N LEU A 66 0.80 6.37 10.97
CA LEU A 66 0.77 5.78 9.65
C LEU A 66 1.48 4.43 9.74
N VAL A 67 0.80 3.36 9.39
CA VAL A 67 1.40 2.03 9.26
C VAL A 67 1.65 1.77 7.79
N VAL A 68 2.90 1.47 7.45
CA VAL A 68 3.29 1.08 6.09
C VAL A 68 3.64 -0.39 6.12
N ALA A 69 2.87 -1.21 5.43
CA ALA A 69 3.11 -2.64 5.33
C ALA A 69 3.60 -2.94 3.91
N HIS A 70 4.68 -3.70 3.82
CA HIS A 70 5.23 -4.12 2.54
C HIS A 70 5.52 -5.62 2.59
N VAL A 71 4.99 -6.35 1.62
CA VAL A 71 5.15 -7.79 1.55
C VAL A 71 5.68 -8.17 0.19
N ASP A 72 6.79 -8.92 0.18
CA ASP A 72 7.47 -9.36 -1.03
C ASP A 72 7.52 -10.88 -1.10
N ASP A 73 7.39 -11.42 -2.31
CA ASP A 73 7.80 -12.79 -2.56
C ASP A 73 9.31 -12.90 -2.29
N ALA A 74 9.69 -13.93 -1.57
CA ALA A 74 11.09 -14.21 -1.28
C ALA A 74 11.36 -15.69 -1.53
N PRO A 75 12.48 -16.06 -2.18
CA PRO A 75 12.82 -17.47 -2.32
C PRO A 75 13.21 -18.03 -0.96
N GLY A 76 12.57 -19.13 -0.58
CA GLY A 76 12.93 -19.87 0.62
C GLY A 76 14.22 -20.66 0.43
N PRO A 77 14.86 -21.10 1.53
CA PRO A 77 16.14 -21.83 1.45
C PRO A 77 16.07 -23.15 0.68
N ASP A 78 14.89 -23.75 0.60
CA ASP A 78 14.68 -25.03 -0.10
C ASP A 78 13.98 -24.84 -1.45
N GLY A 79 13.97 -23.63 -2.00
CA GLY A 79 13.23 -23.31 -3.22
C GLY A 79 11.71 -23.28 -3.01
N ARG A 80 11.24 -23.37 -1.78
CA ARG A 80 9.81 -23.26 -1.46
C ARG A 80 9.37 -21.81 -1.47
N PRO A 81 8.12 -21.54 -1.86
CA PRO A 81 7.60 -20.18 -1.78
C PRO A 81 7.68 -19.62 -0.36
N SER A 82 8.14 -18.40 -0.24
CA SER A 82 8.26 -17.68 1.03
C SER A 82 7.92 -16.22 0.79
N ALA A 83 7.62 -15.51 1.85
CA ALA A 83 7.32 -14.09 1.78
C ALA A 83 7.96 -13.35 2.95
N LEU A 84 8.37 -12.11 2.70
CA LEU A 84 8.86 -11.21 3.72
C LEU A 84 7.84 -10.10 3.91
N ALA A 85 7.37 -9.93 5.13
CA ALA A 85 6.43 -8.89 5.49
C ALA A 85 7.13 -7.92 6.45
N THR A 86 7.15 -6.65 6.08
CA THR A 86 7.75 -5.58 6.88
C THR A 86 6.67 -4.55 7.17
N THR A 87 6.57 -4.12 8.42
CA THR A 87 5.69 -3.01 8.78
C THR A 87 6.50 -1.92 9.47
N ASP A 88 6.26 -0.69 9.04
CA ASP A 88 6.81 0.49 9.69
C ASP A 88 5.65 1.25 10.33
N SER A 89 5.79 1.59 11.60
CA SER A 89 4.82 2.41 12.31
C SER A 89 5.41 3.80 12.50
N VAL A 90 4.80 4.77 11.86
CA VAL A 90 5.30 6.15 11.83
C VAL A 90 4.30 7.03 12.58
N ALA A 91 4.76 7.72 13.63
CA ALA A 91 3.90 8.70 14.30
C ALA A 91 3.49 9.78 13.31
N LEU A 92 2.22 10.17 13.30
CA LEU A 92 1.73 11.16 12.33
C LEU A 92 2.51 12.47 12.39
N ARG A 93 2.98 12.87 13.58
CA ARG A 93 3.81 14.08 13.74
C ARG A 93 5.17 13.97 13.03
N GLU A 94 5.60 12.74 12.69
CA GLU A 94 6.87 12.53 12.01
C GLU A 94 6.72 12.57 10.49
N VAL A 95 5.50 12.58 9.99
CA VAL A 95 5.25 12.70 8.54
C VAL A 95 5.61 14.12 8.12
N ARG A 96 6.53 14.24 7.18
CA ARG A 96 7.04 15.54 6.72
C ARG A 96 6.30 16.07 5.52
N SER A 97 5.95 15.19 4.59
CA SER A 97 5.25 15.63 3.39
C SER A 97 4.40 14.52 2.81
N VAL A 98 3.34 14.93 2.14
CA VAL A 98 2.49 14.07 1.32
C VAL A 98 2.36 14.77 -0.03
N SER A 99 2.69 14.04 -1.09
CA SER A 99 2.56 14.57 -2.45
C SER A 99 1.61 13.70 -3.24
N LEU A 100 0.77 14.35 -4.01
CA LEU A 100 -0.10 13.68 -4.98
C LEU A 100 0.30 14.14 -6.37
N THR A 101 0.61 13.19 -7.23
CA THR A 101 0.95 13.48 -8.62
C THR A 101 -0.13 12.88 -9.51
N HIS A 102 -0.69 13.70 -10.36
CA HIS A 102 -1.76 13.32 -11.28
C HIS A 102 -1.21 13.27 -12.69
N GLY A 103 -1.25 12.09 -13.31
CA GLY A 103 -0.96 11.96 -14.73
C GLY A 103 -2.23 12.20 -15.53
N VAL A 104 -2.22 13.21 -16.40
CA VAL A 104 -3.38 13.59 -17.20
C VAL A 104 -3.04 13.42 -18.68
N SER A 105 -3.84 12.63 -19.39
CA SER A 105 -3.70 12.46 -20.82
C SER A 105 -4.41 13.57 -21.57
N GLU A 106 -3.79 14.10 -22.63
CA GLU A 106 -4.35 15.15 -23.48
C GLU A 106 -4.94 16.31 -22.68
N PRO A 107 -4.13 17.00 -21.84
CA PRO A 107 -4.66 18.00 -20.90
C PRO A 107 -5.37 19.18 -21.58
N ALA A 108 -4.99 19.49 -22.82
CA ALA A 108 -5.61 20.58 -23.57
C ALA A 108 -7.04 20.27 -24.02
N ARG A 109 -7.40 18.99 -24.08
CA ARG A 109 -8.75 18.54 -24.46
C ARG A 109 -9.61 18.19 -23.26
N SER A 110 -9.02 18.12 -22.10
CA SER A 110 -9.70 17.68 -20.90
C SER A 110 -10.60 18.79 -20.35
N ARG A 111 -11.86 18.45 -20.12
CA ARG A 111 -12.79 19.32 -19.39
C ARG A 111 -12.67 19.00 -17.92
N GLY A 112 -11.73 19.67 -17.26
CA GLY A 112 -11.35 19.35 -15.91
C GLY A 112 -10.27 18.29 -15.89
N MET A 113 -9.99 17.73 -14.72
CA MET A 113 -8.90 16.80 -14.55
C MET A 113 -9.36 15.36 -14.73
N GLN A 114 -9.02 14.78 -15.90
CA GLN A 114 -9.21 13.34 -16.13
C GLN A 114 -7.92 12.63 -15.77
N VAL A 115 -7.87 12.10 -14.58
CA VAL A 115 -6.66 11.47 -14.05
C VAL A 115 -6.54 10.04 -14.58
N GLN A 116 -5.42 9.73 -15.21
CA GLN A 116 -5.09 8.37 -15.65
C GLN A 116 -4.14 7.66 -14.72
N GLU A 117 -3.30 8.40 -14.05
CA GLU A 117 -2.40 7.88 -13.02
C GLU A 117 -2.43 8.79 -11.82
N LEU A 118 -2.37 8.18 -10.66
CA LEU A 118 -2.23 8.90 -9.40
C LEU A 118 -1.05 8.28 -8.66
N THR A 119 -0.08 9.12 -8.30
CA THR A 119 1.02 8.71 -7.45
C THR A 119 0.90 9.41 -6.11
N VAL A 120 0.94 8.61 -5.05
CA VAL A 120 0.96 9.09 -3.67
C VAL A 120 2.36 8.90 -3.14
N ALA A 121 2.98 9.97 -2.66
CA ALA A 121 4.29 9.89 -2.02
C ALA A 121 4.20 10.45 -0.61
N VAL A 122 4.66 9.68 0.36
CA VAL A 122 4.67 10.08 1.77
C VAL A 122 6.11 9.98 2.26
N SER A 123 6.60 11.03 2.90
CA SER A 123 7.94 11.03 3.46
C SER A 123 7.93 11.33 4.95
N TRP A 124 8.87 10.72 5.65
CA TRP A 124 9.09 10.92 7.08
C TRP A 124 10.58 10.77 7.39
N GLY A 125 11.00 11.32 8.51
CA GLY A 125 12.41 11.26 8.89
C GLY A 125 13.31 11.95 7.86
N THR A 126 14.55 11.51 7.79
CA THR A 126 15.55 12.03 6.87
C THR A 126 15.79 11.03 5.74
N GLY A 127 15.21 11.30 4.58
CA GLY A 127 15.40 10.48 3.40
C GLY A 127 14.58 9.18 3.34
N ILE A 128 13.60 9.02 4.21
CA ILE A 128 12.72 7.85 4.19
C ILE A 128 11.41 8.25 3.52
N SER A 129 10.99 7.45 2.54
CA SER A 129 9.74 7.71 1.83
C SER A 129 9.13 6.43 1.27
N VAL A 130 7.84 6.47 1.04
CA VAL A 130 7.11 5.48 0.25
C VAL A 130 6.43 6.20 -0.90
N GLU A 131 6.47 5.60 -2.07
CA GLU A 131 5.83 6.15 -3.27
C GLU A 131 5.04 5.03 -3.94
N LEU A 132 3.76 5.26 -4.17
CA LEU A 132 2.87 4.29 -4.80
C LEU A 132 2.19 4.90 -6.00
N GLY A 133 2.43 4.28 -7.16
CA GLY A 133 1.68 4.61 -8.37
C GLY A 133 0.41 3.79 -8.43
N VAL A 134 -0.73 4.46 -8.42
CA VAL A 134 -2.03 3.83 -8.51
C VAL A 134 -2.63 4.16 -9.86
N GLY A 135 -2.82 3.12 -10.70
CA GLY A 135 -3.52 3.29 -11.96
C GLY A 135 -4.99 3.54 -11.71
N ILE A 136 -5.51 4.63 -12.24
CA ILE A 136 -6.94 4.92 -12.14
C ILE A 136 -7.58 4.56 -13.47
N LEU A 137 -8.55 3.66 -13.42
CA LEU A 137 -9.37 3.36 -14.58
C LEU A 137 -10.34 4.52 -14.78
N CYS A 138 -10.21 5.19 -15.92
CA CYS A 138 -11.17 6.21 -16.30
C CYS A 138 -12.45 5.54 -16.77
N TYR A 139 -13.53 5.91 -16.18
CA TYR A 139 -14.85 5.50 -16.59
C TYR A 139 -15.44 6.52 -17.55
#